data_246cf00f7768400441e3ececc2c7fd39
#
_entry.id   246cf00f7768400441e3ececc2c7fd39
#
_cell.length_a   1.000
_cell.length_b   1.000
_cell.length_c   1.000
_cell.angle_alpha   90.00
_cell.angle_beta   90.00
_cell.angle_gamma   90.00
#
_symmetry.space_group_name_H-M   'P 1'
#
loop_
_entity.id
_entity.type
_entity.pdbx_description
1 polymer ?
#
loop_
_entity_poly.entity_id
_entity_poly.type
_entity_poly.pdbx_seq_one_letter_code
_entity_poly.pdbx_strand_id
1 'polypeptide(L)' 'MKQGTRVEVRSRFDDHWARGFEVCDTVDEQDGVRYRLRRRSDGSVLPVLFSDDDVREEKRRSMWWM' A
#
# COMPACT_ATOMS: atom_id res chain seq x y z
N MET A 1 -3.40 -0.41 -8.86
CA MET A 1 -1.99 -0.80 -8.67
C MET A 1 -1.83 -2.28 -8.93
N LYS A 2 -0.72 -2.64 -9.50
CA LYS A 2 -0.47 -4.05 -9.81
C LYS A 2 0.00 -4.80 -8.59
N GLN A 3 -0.20 -6.11 -8.59
CA GLN A 3 0.37 -6.99 -7.60
C GLN A 3 1.89 -6.78 -7.55
N GLY A 4 2.43 -6.70 -6.34
CA GLY A 4 3.85 -6.46 -6.13
C GLY A 4 4.26 -5.01 -6.09
N THR A 5 3.34 -4.08 -6.35
CA THR A 5 3.64 -2.65 -6.25
C THR A 5 3.95 -2.29 -4.81
N ARG A 6 5.05 -1.59 -4.61
CA ARG A 6 5.41 -1.09 -3.28
C ARG A 6 4.57 0.11 -2.94
N VAL A 7 4.00 0.09 -1.74
CA VAL A 7 3.04 1.12 -1.35
C VAL A 7 3.30 1.61 0.06
N GLU A 8 2.73 2.79 0.34
CA GLU A 8 2.64 3.35 1.67
C GLU A 8 1.20 3.29 2.13
N VAL A 9 1.00 3.07 3.41
CA VAL A 9 -0.31 2.95 4.02
C VAL A 9 -0.50 4.05 5.03
N ARG A 10 -1.65 4.72 4.99
CA ARG A 10 -1.95 5.78 5.94
C ARG A 10 -2.48 5.18 7.24
N SER A 11 -1.87 5.57 8.34
CA SER A 11 -2.36 5.21 9.66
C SER A 11 -3.54 6.10 10.01
N ARG A 12 -4.62 5.50 10.49
CA ARG A 12 -5.80 6.25 10.89
C ARG A 12 -5.64 6.94 12.23
N PHE A 13 -4.62 6.53 12.97
CA PHE A 13 -4.42 7.10 14.31
C PHE A 13 -3.73 8.45 14.27
N ASP A 14 -2.76 8.60 13.40
CA ASP A 14 -1.92 9.80 13.41
C ASP A 14 -1.67 10.37 12.01
N ASP A 15 -2.36 9.88 11.01
CA ASP A 15 -2.23 10.34 9.63
C ASP A 15 -0.83 10.18 9.05
N HIS A 16 -0.02 9.33 9.61
CA HIS A 16 1.29 9.04 9.06
C HIS A 16 1.21 7.99 7.97
N TRP A 17 2.05 8.17 6.96
CA TRP A 17 2.19 7.18 5.91
C TRP A 17 3.35 6.25 6.26
N ALA A 18 3.06 4.98 6.37
CA ALA A 18 4.04 3.97 6.71
C ALA A 18 4.49 3.23 5.45
N ARG A 19 5.78 3.09 5.28
CA ARG A 19 6.37 2.37 4.17
C ARG A 19 6.61 0.91 4.53
N GLY A 20 6.98 0.13 3.53
CA GLY A 20 7.38 -1.25 3.75
C GLY A 20 6.30 -2.27 3.44
N PHE A 21 5.31 -1.85 2.66
CA PHE A 21 4.21 -2.73 2.24
C PHE A 21 4.21 -2.90 0.73
N GLU A 22 3.55 -3.95 0.28
CA GLU A 22 3.35 -4.15 -1.15
C GLU A 22 1.96 -4.73 -1.38
N VAL A 23 1.45 -4.52 -2.58
CA VAL A 23 0.14 -5.04 -2.96
C VAL A 23 0.24 -6.54 -3.18
N CYS A 24 -0.50 -7.29 -2.38
CA CYS A 24 -0.59 -8.74 -2.51
C CYS A 24 -1.71 -9.12 -3.48
N ASP A 25 -2.82 -8.39 -3.38
CA ASP A 25 -3.99 -8.69 -4.20
C ASP A 25 -4.86 -7.44 -4.31
N THR A 26 -5.69 -7.42 -5.33
CA THR A 26 -6.63 -6.34 -5.59
C THR A 26 -8.03 -6.91 -5.64
N VAL A 27 -8.94 -6.28 -4.90
CA VAL A 27 -10.33 -6.73 -4.83
C VAL A 27 -11.23 -5.61 -5.34
N ASP A 28 -12.03 -5.91 -6.34
CA ASP A 28 -13.01 -4.96 -6.87
C ASP A 28 -14.30 -5.09 -6.09
N GLU A 29 -14.76 -3.99 -5.53
CA GLU A 29 -16.01 -3.92 -4.80
C GLU A 29 -16.92 -2.89 -5.42
N GLN A 30 -18.20 -2.91 -5.04
CA GLN A 30 -19.18 -2.01 -5.61
C GLN A 30 -18.81 -0.54 -5.39
N ASP A 31 -18.22 -0.23 -4.26
CA ASP A 31 -17.89 1.14 -3.90
C ASP A 31 -16.43 1.49 -4.16
N GLY A 32 -15.71 0.65 -4.87
CA GLY A 32 -14.35 0.95 -5.25
C GLY A 32 -13.43 -0.24 -5.11
N VAL A 33 -12.15 0.03 -5.25
CA VAL A 33 -11.11 -0.98 -5.22
C VAL A 33 -10.52 -1.06 -3.83
N ARG A 34 -10.29 -2.27 -3.37
CA ARG A 34 -9.61 -2.53 -2.10
C ARG A 34 -8.35 -3.31 -2.36
N TYR A 35 -7.37 -3.12 -1.49
CA TYR A 35 -6.07 -3.77 -1.63
C TYR A 35 -5.78 -4.64 -0.44
N ARG A 36 -5.31 -5.85 -0.71
CA ARG A 36 -4.73 -6.71 0.30
C ARG A 36 -3.23 -6.48 0.28
N LEU A 37 -2.68 -6.14 1.42
CA LEU A 37 -1.28 -5.74 1.51
C LEU A 37 -0.48 -6.75 2.30
N ARG A 38 0.80 -6.80 1.99
CA ARG A 38 1.76 -7.66 2.67
C ARG A 38 2.90 -6.80 3.18
N ARG A 39 3.33 -7.09 4.40
CA ARG A 39 4.49 -6.42 4.96
C ARG A 39 5.74 -7.03 4.37
N ARG A 40 6.60 -6.17 3.82
CA ARG A 40 7.79 -6.66 3.12
C ARG A 40 8.86 -7.20 4.05
N SER A 41 8.90 -6.73 5.28
CA SER A 41 9.96 -7.13 6.20
C SER A 41 9.87 -8.59 6.63
N ASP A 42 8.66 -9.12 6.78
CA ASP A 42 8.47 -10.49 7.23
C ASP A 42 7.50 -11.30 6.37
N GLY A 43 6.97 -10.70 5.31
CA GLY A 43 6.06 -11.38 4.42
C GLY A 43 4.66 -11.60 4.97
N SER A 44 4.33 -10.99 6.08
CA SER A 44 3.00 -11.14 6.68
C SER A 44 1.94 -10.45 5.87
N VAL A 45 0.87 -11.15 5.58
CA VAL A 45 -0.29 -10.56 4.91
C VAL A 45 -1.17 -9.91 5.98
N LEU A 46 -1.53 -8.65 5.75
CA LEU A 46 -2.35 -7.92 6.70
C LEU A 46 -3.77 -8.45 6.67
N PRO A 47 -4.44 -8.51 7.83
CA PRO A 47 -5.76 -9.16 7.93
C PRO A 47 -6.91 -8.35 7.39
N VAL A 48 -6.69 -7.10 7.01
CA VAL A 48 -7.75 -6.23 6.53
C VAL A 48 -7.44 -5.74 5.14
N LEU A 49 -8.49 -5.35 4.42
CA LEU A 49 -8.34 -4.72 3.12
C LEU A 49 -8.28 -3.21 3.31
N PHE A 50 -7.52 -2.55 2.46
CA PHE A 50 -7.33 -1.11 2.52
C PHE A 50 -7.97 -0.44 1.33
N SER A 51 -8.66 0.66 1.57
CA SER A 51 -9.26 1.41 0.49
C SER A 51 -8.19 2.16 -0.30
N ASP A 52 -8.56 2.54 -1.51
CA ASP A 52 -7.67 3.27 -2.39
C ASP A 52 -7.18 4.57 -1.75
N ASP A 53 -7.99 5.19 -0.91
CA ASP A 53 -7.63 6.44 -0.25
C ASP A 53 -6.55 6.28 0.82
N ASP A 54 -6.40 5.08 1.35
CA ASP A 54 -5.47 4.82 2.44
C ASP A 54 -4.17 4.19 1.95
N VAL A 55 -4.02 4.02 0.64
CA VAL A 55 -2.86 3.38 0.04
C VAL A 55 -2.36 4.25 -1.09
N ARG A 56 -1.05 4.42 -1.16
CA ARG A 56 -0.47 5.13 -2.31
C ARG A 56 0.83 4.45 -2.69
N GLU A 57 1.18 4.58 -3.96
CA GLU A 57 2.40 4.01 -4.47
C GLU A 57 3.60 4.68 -3.81
N GLU A 58 4.53 3.86 -3.35
CA GLU A 58 5.75 4.35 -2.74
C GLU A 58 6.62 4.96 -3.82
N LYS A 59 6.91 6.24 -3.70
CA LYS A 59 7.72 6.93 -4.67
C LYS A 59 9.17 6.90 -4.27
N ARG A 60 10.01 6.47 -5.19
CA ARG A 60 11.43 6.60 -5.00
C ARG A 60 11.82 8.04 -5.20
N ARG A 61 12.65 8.53 -4.32
CA ARG A 61 13.22 9.83 -4.53
C ARG A 61 14.18 9.74 -5.71
N SER A 62 13.94 10.55 -6.71
CA SER A 62 14.81 10.60 -7.87
C SER A 62 16.08 11.32 -7.54
N MET A 63 17.19 10.75 -7.83
CA MET A 63 18.48 11.32 -7.49
C MET A 63 19.19 11.89 -8.69
N TRP A 64 18.62 12.00 -9.71
CA TRP A 64 19.27 12.58 -10.79
C TRP A 64 19.09 14.03 -10.89
N TRP A 65 19.19 14.01 -10.57
CA TRP A 65 19.03 14.92 -10.55
C TRP A 65 19.59 15.28 -10.63
N MET A 66 19.50 14.81 -10.46
CA MET A 66 19.84 14.83 -10.39
C MET A 66 19.98 15.01 -10.69
#